data_adcf326a65420544031957a2562136ff
#
_entry.id   adcf326a65420544031957a2562136ff
#
_cell.length_a   1.000
_cell.length_b   1.000
_cell.length_c   1.000
_cell.angle_alpha   90.00
_cell.angle_beta   90.00
_cell.angle_gamma   90.00
#
_symmetry.space_group_name_H-M   'P 1'
#
loop_
_entity.id
_entity.type
_entity.pdbx_description
1 polymer ?
#
loop_
_entity_poly.entity_id
_entity_poly.type
_entity_poly.pdbx_seq_one_letter_code
_entity_poly.pdbx_strand_id
1 'polypeptide(L)'
;MKQRKLQNIFLKAGAVLIALVFSMTIHAQNNQQARKILDKTAAIIGNKAGASANFTYSHPKLGKTNGSIAIKGAKFYARTPQATVWFDGKTQWSYLKQTNEVNISSPSHTQQVSMNPYTFIYMYKSGYQLYSKTVGNNYQIRMVAQNKRSSISEMYILINKSNYIPAQIKIKQGNQWSTIQVRNFRTKNLPNNLFVFKSRDFPSAEVIDLR
;
A
#
# COMPACT_ATOMS: atom_id res chain seq x y z
N MET A 1 -42.58 42.89 -17.43
CA MET A 1 -41.85 41.76 -18.02
C MET A 1 -40.38 41.65 -17.61
N LYS A 2 -39.64 42.73 -17.46
CA LYS A 2 -38.19 42.79 -17.15
C LYS A 2 -37.83 42.25 -15.74
N GLN A 3 -38.65 42.54 -14.71
CA GLN A 3 -38.41 42.13 -13.33
C GLN A 3 -38.53 40.57 -13.12
N ARG A 4 -39.48 39.92 -13.77
CA ARG A 4 -39.60 38.45 -13.69
C ARG A 4 -38.42 37.71 -14.31
N LYS A 5 -37.81 38.25 -15.36
CA LYS A 5 -36.59 37.66 -15.95
C LYS A 5 -35.36 37.77 -15.03
N LEU A 6 -35.19 38.86 -14.32
CA LEU A 6 -34.13 39.05 -13.35
C LEU A 6 -34.28 38.11 -12.15
N GLN A 7 -35.48 37.99 -11.59
CA GLN A 7 -35.73 37.02 -10.48
C GLN A 7 -35.42 35.59 -10.87
N ASN A 8 -35.78 35.15 -12.09
CA ASN A 8 -35.46 33.81 -12.56
C ASN A 8 -33.97 33.58 -12.79
N ILE A 9 -33.18 34.59 -13.14
CA ILE A 9 -31.72 34.50 -13.27
C ILE A 9 -31.06 34.38 -11.89
N PHE A 10 -31.49 35.15 -10.90
CA PHE A 10 -30.97 35.05 -9.53
C PHE A 10 -31.35 33.71 -8.87
N LEU A 11 -32.55 33.19 -9.12
CA LEU A 11 -32.98 31.89 -8.61
C LEU A 11 -32.14 30.75 -9.23
N LYS A 12 -31.85 30.78 -10.52
CA LYS A 12 -31.02 29.82 -11.23
C LYS A 12 -29.56 29.90 -10.80
N ALA A 13 -29.02 31.09 -10.62
CA ALA A 13 -27.66 31.30 -10.12
C ALA A 13 -27.48 30.82 -8.69
N GLY A 14 -28.48 31.05 -7.81
CA GLY A 14 -28.49 30.56 -6.45
C GLY A 14 -28.54 29.03 -6.38
N ALA A 15 -29.36 28.38 -7.22
CA ALA A 15 -29.45 26.93 -7.28
C ALA A 15 -28.13 26.25 -7.76
N VAL A 16 -27.42 26.87 -8.71
CA VAL A 16 -26.12 26.39 -9.20
C VAL A 16 -25.03 26.56 -8.12
N LEU A 17 -25.07 27.65 -7.37
CA LEU A 17 -24.10 27.88 -6.27
C LEU A 17 -24.29 26.87 -5.13
N ILE A 18 -25.54 26.56 -4.76
CA ILE A 18 -25.87 25.56 -3.73
C ILE A 18 -25.43 24.17 -4.16
N ALA A 19 -25.64 23.80 -5.43
CA ALA A 19 -25.21 22.49 -5.96
C ALA A 19 -23.68 22.32 -5.96
N LEU A 20 -22.90 23.41 -6.19
CA LEU A 20 -21.44 23.40 -6.12
C LEU A 20 -20.91 23.21 -4.70
N VAL A 21 -21.56 23.82 -3.71
CA VAL A 21 -21.17 23.68 -2.29
C VAL A 21 -21.44 22.24 -1.79
N PHE A 22 -22.56 21.63 -2.19
CA PHE A 22 -22.89 20.25 -1.82
C PHE A 22 -21.91 19.21 -2.41
N SER A 23 -21.40 19.44 -3.61
CA SER A 23 -20.43 18.51 -4.24
C SER A 23 -19.07 18.53 -3.54
N MET A 24 -18.63 19.67 -3.01
CA MET A 24 -17.37 19.79 -2.26
C MET A 24 -17.40 19.04 -0.91
N THR A 25 -18.54 19.03 -0.22
CA THR A 25 -18.69 18.35 1.07
C THR A 25 -18.62 16.84 0.95
N ILE A 26 -19.17 16.25 -0.11
CA ILE A 26 -19.17 14.79 -0.35
C ILE A 26 -17.74 14.27 -0.58
N HIS A 27 -16.90 15.02 -1.31
CA HIS A 27 -15.51 14.64 -1.56
C HIS A 27 -14.64 14.71 -0.29
N ALA A 28 -14.81 15.74 0.52
CA ALA A 28 -14.09 15.90 1.78
C ALA A 28 -14.45 14.79 2.77
N GLN A 29 -15.73 14.44 2.88
CA GLN A 29 -16.22 13.39 3.77
C GLN A 29 -15.71 12.00 3.35
N ASN A 30 -15.66 11.72 2.05
CA ASN A 30 -15.17 10.43 1.53
C ASN A 30 -13.66 10.26 1.78
N ASN A 31 -12.86 11.33 1.61
CA ASN A 31 -11.43 11.32 1.94
C ASN A 31 -11.21 11.07 3.43
N GLN A 32 -11.98 11.72 4.31
CA GLN A 32 -11.87 11.54 5.75
C GLN A 32 -12.23 10.11 6.19
N GLN A 33 -13.28 9.53 5.60
CA GLN A 33 -13.66 8.14 5.86
C GLN A 33 -12.57 7.17 5.41
N ALA A 34 -12.02 7.33 4.20
CA ALA A 34 -10.93 6.53 3.70
C ALA A 34 -9.72 6.58 4.63
N ARG A 35 -9.37 7.78 5.12
CA ARG A 35 -8.28 7.98 6.10
C ARG A 35 -8.52 7.22 7.39
N LYS A 36 -9.69 7.33 8.00
CA LYS A 36 -10.04 6.61 9.24
C LYS A 36 -9.92 5.08 9.07
N ILE A 37 -10.31 4.54 7.92
CA ILE A 37 -10.18 3.11 7.63
C ILE A 37 -8.70 2.72 7.51
N LEU A 38 -7.91 3.52 6.77
CA LEU A 38 -6.47 3.27 6.60
C LEU A 38 -5.69 3.44 7.91
N ASP A 39 -6.06 4.39 8.79
CA ASP A 39 -5.45 4.56 10.11
C ASP A 39 -5.63 3.31 10.97
N LYS A 40 -6.84 2.73 10.99
CA LYS A 40 -7.11 1.46 11.70
C LYS A 40 -6.31 0.31 11.11
N THR A 41 -6.27 0.19 9.79
CA THR A 41 -5.47 -0.82 9.10
C THR A 41 -3.98 -0.67 9.40
N ALA A 42 -3.47 0.57 9.35
CA ALA A 42 -2.07 0.89 9.66
C ALA A 42 -1.69 0.52 11.10
N ALA A 43 -2.58 0.78 12.06
CA ALA A 43 -2.37 0.42 13.46
C ALA A 43 -2.26 -1.11 13.67
N ILE A 44 -3.03 -1.90 12.91
CA ILE A 44 -2.98 -3.38 12.97
C ILE A 44 -1.70 -3.90 12.33
N ILE A 45 -1.37 -3.42 11.12
CA ILE A 45 -0.19 -3.88 10.36
C ILE A 45 1.10 -3.41 11.03
N GLY A 46 1.14 -2.15 11.45
CA GLY A 46 2.30 -1.52 12.11
C GLY A 46 2.43 -1.83 13.60
N ASN A 47 1.77 -2.87 14.10
CA ASN A 47 1.82 -3.26 15.50
C ASN A 47 3.28 -3.45 15.96
N LYS A 48 3.61 -2.90 17.16
CA LYS A 48 4.96 -2.98 17.74
C LYS A 48 5.44 -4.41 17.97
N ALA A 49 4.54 -5.35 18.23
CA ALA A 49 4.88 -6.76 18.34
C ALA A 49 5.24 -7.38 16.99
N GLY A 50 4.63 -6.91 15.91
CA GLY A 50 4.79 -7.36 14.54
C GLY A 50 3.57 -8.09 14.00
N ALA A 51 3.59 -8.34 12.70
CA ALA A 51 2.57 -9.08 11.96
C ALA A 51 3.21 -9.97 10.90
N SER A 52 2.52 -11.03 10.51
CA SER A 52 2.92 -11.90 9.41
C SER A 52 1.72 -12.28 8.54
N ALA A 53 1.98 -12.56 7.28
CA ALA A 53 0.96 -13.02 6.34
C ALA A 53 1.59 -13.86 5.23
N ASN A 54 0.76 -14.65 4.56
CA ASN A 54 1.07 -15.23 3.26
C ASN A 54 0.49 -14.34 2.17
N PHE A 55 1.13 -14.30 1.01
CA PHE A 55 0.62 -13.56 -0.13
C PHE A 55 0.75 -14.35 -1.43
N THR A 56 -0.09 -13.99 -2.39
CA THR A 56 0.06 -14.35 -3.79
C THR A 56 0.21 -13.06 -4.57
N TYR A 57 1.34 -12.89 -5.22
CA TYR A 57 1.60 -11.79 -6.16
C TYR A 57 1.31 -12.24 -7.57
N SER A 58 0.64 -11.39 -8.38
CA SER A 58 0.34 -11.63 -9.79
C SER A 58 0.62 -10.36 -10.59
N HIS A 59 1.38 -10.50 -11.67
CA HIS A 59 1.72 -9.42 -12.58
C HIS A 59 1.64 -9.92 -14.03
N PRO A 60 1.11 -9.13 -15.01
CA PRO A 60 0.91 -9.59 -16.37
C PRO A 60 2.16 -10.12 -17.06
N LYS A 61 3.32 -9.49 -16.83
CA LYS A 61 4.61 -9.88 -17.43
C LYS A 61 5.44 -10.84 -16.57
N LEU A 62 5.36 -10.73 -15.24
CA LEU A 62 6.20 -11.50 -14.32
C LEU A 62 5.53 -12.79 -13.82
N GLY A 63 4.27 -13.01 -14.25
CA GLY A 63 3.53 -14.19 -13.83
C GLY A 63 3.03 -14.12 -12.40
N LYS A 64 2.95 -15.28 -11.75
CA LYS A 64 2.38 -15.44 -10.41
C LYS A 64 3.39 -16.10 -9.49
N THR A 65 3.54 -15.56 -8.27
CA THR A 65 4.37 -16.16 -7.24
C THR A 65 3.66 -16.11 -5.88
N ASN A 66 3.96 -17.06 -5.02
CA ASN A 66 3.50 -17.10 -3.65
C ASN A 66 4.65 -16.75 -2.72
N GLY A 67 4.33 -16.18 -1.56
CA GLY A 67 5.34 -15.86 -0.57
C GLY A 67 4.77 -15.68 0.82
N SER A 68 5.66 -15.37 1.74
CA SER A 68 5.34 -14.94 3.10
C SER A 68 6.02 -13.63 3.42
N ILE A 69 5.42 -12.85 4.28
CA ILE A 69 5.98 -11.60 4.77
C ILE A 69 5.79 -11.49 6.27
N ALA A 70 6.79 -10.96 6.94
CA ALA A 70 6.75 -10.54 8.34
C ALA A 70 7.13 -9.04 8.41
N ILE A 71 6.44 -8.28 9.26
CA ILE A 71 6.60 -6.83 9.39
C ILE A 71 6.67 -6.48 10.88
N LYS A 72 7.55 -5.53 11.24
CA LYS A 72 7.61 -4.96 12.58
C LYS A 72 8.07 -3.49 12.50
N GLY A 73 7.14 -2.56 12.65
CA GLY A 73 7.42 -1.15 12.37
C GLY A 73 7.84 -0.95 10.91
N ALA A 74 9.00 -0.33 10.69
CA ALA A 74 9.56 -0.14 9.34
C ALA A 74 10.27 -1.39 8.79
N LYS A 75 10.55 -2.40 9.64
CA LYS A 75 11.30 -3.59 9.26
C LYS A 75 10.41 -4.59 8.53
N PHE A 76 10.97 -5.34 7.57
CA PHE A 76 10.27 -6.47 6.98
C PHE A 76 11.23 -7.61 6.61
N TYR A 77 10.66 -8.80 6.54
CA TYR A 77 11.26 -10.01 6.02
C TYR A 77 10.26 -10.63 5.04
N ALA A 78 10.67 -10.84 3.80
CA ALA A 78 9.82 -11.43 2.77
C ALA A 78 10.53 -12.62 2.12
N ARG A 79 9.78 -13.68 1.82
CA ARG A 79 10.31 -14.89 1.19
C ARG A 79 9.37 -15.35 0.07
N THR A 80 9.98 -15.66 -1.07
CA THR A 80 9.35 -16.32 -2.22
C THR A 80 10.17 -17.55 -2.62
N PRO A 81 9.73 -18.38 -3.56
CA PRO A 81 10.57 -19.46 -4.11
C PRO A 81 11.88 -18.95 -4.72
N GLN A 82 11.89 -17.73 -5.30
CA GLN A 82 13.03 -17.17 -6.03
C GLN A 82 13.96 -16.34 -5.18
N ALA A 83 13.44 -15.65 -4.15
CA ALA A 83 14.21 -14.68 -3.38
C ALA A 83 13.81 -14.63 -1.91
N THR A 84 14.74 -14.19 -1.08
CA THR A 84 14.48 -13.80 0.31
C THR A 84 15.02 -12.41 0.55
N VAL A 85 14.21 -11.54 1.16
CA VAL A 85 14.56 -10.14 1.41
C VAL A 85 14.43 -9.84 2.91
N TRP A 86 15.44 -9.23 3.47
CA TRP A 86 15.47 -8.67 4.83
C TRP A 86 15.61 -7.16 4.73
N PHE A 87 14.94 -6.43 5.60
CA PHE A 87 15.09 -5.00 5.78
C PHE A 87 14.99 -4.64 7.26
N ASP A 88 16.05 -4.08 7.81
CA ASP A 88 16.13 -3.72 9.23
C ASP A 88 15.63 -2.32 9.57
N GLY A 89 15.14 -1.58 8.57
CA GLY A 89 14.73 -0.17 8.64
C GLY A 89 15.71 0.78 7.97
N LYS A 90 16.92 0.32 7.60
CA LYS A 90 17.97 1.10 6.93
C LYS A 90 18.61 0.32 5.79
N THR A 91 19.07 -0.88 6.07
CA THR A 91 19.78 -1.75 5.13
C THR A 91 18.85 -2.85 4.64
N GLN A 92 18.91 -3.13 3.36
CA GLN A 92 18.22 -4.24 2.73
C GLN A 92 19.23 -5.28 2.25
N TRP A 93 18.94 -6.55 2.49
CA TRP A 93 19.64 -7.70 1.94
C TRP A 93 18.65 -8.48 1.07
N SER A 94 19.02 -8.78 -0.16
CA SER A 94 18.21 -9.51 -1.11
C SER A 94 18.99 -10.73 -1.60
N TYR A 95 18.66 -11.91 -1.07
CA TYR A 95 19.21 -13.17 -1.54
C TYR A 95 18.42 -13.67 -2.76
N LEU A 96 19.11 -13.85 -3.88
CA LEU A 96 18.62 -14.39 -5.14
C LEU A 96 19.06 -15.84 -5.25
N LYS A 97 18.11 -16.78 -5.23
CA LYS A 97 18.45 -18.21 -5.24
C LYS A 97 19.08 -18.70 -6.54
N GLN A 98 18.67 -18.08 -7.68
CA GLN A 98 19.14 -18.50 -8.98
C GLN A 98 20.63 -18.22 -9.17
N THR A 99 21.11 -17.10 -8.71
CA THR A 99 22.52 -16.67 -8.84
C THR A 99 23.33 -16.97 -7.59
N ASN A 100 22.68 -17.37 -6.50
CA ASN A 100 23.29 -17.56 -5.17
C ASN A 100 24.00 -16.30 -4.67
N GLU A 101 23.41 -15.12 -4.92
CA GLU A 101 23.95 -13.82 -4.56
C GLU A 101 23.13 -13.15 -3.45
N VAL A 102 23.79 -12.39 -2.60
CA VAL A 102 23.17 -11.48 -1.63
C VAL A 102 23.53 -10.05 -1.97
N ASN A 103 22.59 -9.29 -2.46
CA ASN A 103 22.74 -7.87 -2.73
C ASN A 103 22.43 -7.05 -1.48
N ILE A 104 23.36 -6.18 -1.05
CA ILE A 104 23.17 -5.24 0.05
C ILE A 104 22.88 -3.87 -0.55
N SER A 105 21.84 -3.20 -0.07
CA SER A 105 21.47 -1.86 -0.56
C SER A 105 20.86 -1.01 0.57
N SER A 106 20.81 0.30 0.34
CA SER A 106 20.07 1.27 1.16
C SER A 106 18.93 1.85 0.32
N PRO A 107 17.78 1.14 0.23
CA PRO A 107 16.72 1.51 -0.70
C PRO A 107 16.10 2.84 -0.32
N SER A 108 15.86 3.70 -1.31
CA SER A 108 15.05 4.89 -1.17
C SER A 108 13.61 4.52 -0.76
N HIS A 109 12.88 5.47 -0.22
CA HIS A 109 11.47 5.25 0.17
C HIS A 109 10.62 4.72 -0.98
N THR A 110 10.85 5.19 -2.21
CA THR A 110 10.14 4.73 -3.42
C THR A 110 10.46 3.28 -3.78
N GLN A 111 11.71 2.84 -3.60
CA GLN A 111 12.10 1.46 -3.83
C GLN A 111 11.51 0.51 -2.79
N GLN A 112 11.42 0.94 -1.52
CA GLN A 112 10.79 0.15 -0.45
C GLN A 112 9.32 -0.17 -0.76
N VAL A 113 8.61 0.77 -1.41
CA VAL A 113 7.19 0.60 -1.78
C VAL A 113 6.96 -0.56 -2.73
N SER A 114 7.88 -0.80 -3.67
CA SER A 114 7.78 -1.92 -4.63
C SER A 114 8.07 -3.28 -4.00
N MET A 115 8.76 -3.33 -2.87
CA MET A 115 9.21 -4.56 -2.21
C MET A 115 8.33 -4.96 -1.03
N ASN A 116 7.74 -4.00 -0.36
CA ASN A 116 6.84 -4.22 0.76
C ASN A 116 5.42 -3.76 0.38
N PRO A 117 4.49 -4.69 0.10
CA PRO A 117 3.13 -4.34 -0.29
C PRO A 117 2.37 -3.56 0.78
N TYR A 118 2.82 -3.59 2.02
CA TYR A 118 2.19 -2.85 3.12
C TYR A 118 2.71 -1.41 3.27
N THR A 119 3.61 -0.93 2.43
CA THR A 119 4.06 0.47 2.44
C THR A 119 2.94 1.48 2.20
N PHE A 120 1.80 1.06 1.62
CA PHE A 120 0.62 1.91 1.52
C PHE A 120 0.20 2.49 2.88
N ILE A 121 0.48 1.79 4.00
CA ILE A 121 0.18 2.29 5.36
C ILE A 121 0.94 3.57 5.72
N TYR A 122 1.95 3.93 4.96
CA TYR A 122 2.70 5.18 5.09
C TYR A 122 2.34 6.16 3.98
N MET A 123 2.06 5.66 2.76
CA MET A 123 1.83 6.47 1.56
C MET A 123 0.52 7.27 1.60
N TYR A 124 -0.54 6.74 2.21
CA TYR A 124 -1.85 7.42 2.21
C TYR A 124 -1.84 8.75 2.98
N LYS A 125 -0.83 9.00 3.80
CA LYS A 125 -0.74 10.21 4.64
C LYS A 125 -0.55 11.48 3.81
N SER A 126 0.14 11.39 2.67
CA SER A 126 0.40 12.52 1.78
C SER A 126 0.57 12.08 0.33
N GLY A 127 0.33 12.99 -0.63
CA GLY A 127 0.58 12.78 -2.05
C GLY A 127 -0.48 11.94 -2.78
N TYR A 128 -1.56 11.52 -2.10
CA TYR A 128 -2.67 10.78 -2.70
C TYR A 128 -4.02 11.37 -2.35
N GLN A 129 -4.91 11.39 -3.32
CA GLN A 129 -6.34 11.55 -3.10
C GLN A 129 -6.93 10.19 -2.71
N LEU A 130 -7.78 10.19 -1.69
CA LEU A 130 -8.34 8.97 -1.11
C LEU A 130 -9.84 8.93 -1.35
N TYR A 131 -10.32 7.75 -1.74
CA TYR A 131 -11.74 7.46 -1.91
C TYR A 131 -12.06 6.14 -1.21
N SER A 132 -13.25 6.04 -0.62
CA SER A 132 -13.74 4.82 0.00
C SER A 132 -15.10 4.46 -0.55
N LYS A 133 -15.35 3.17 -0.73
CA LYS A 133 -16.68 2.60 -0.94
C LYS A 133 -16.81 1.26 -0.25
N THR A 134 -18.05 0.89 0.03
CA THR A 134 -18.39 -0.44 0.54
C THR A 134 -18.56 -1.41 -0.60
N VAL A 135 -17.96 -2.60 -0.49
CA VAL A 135 -18.09 -3.72 -1.44
C VAL A 135 -18.29 -5.00 -0.63
N GLY A 136 -19.53 -5.43 -0.50
CA GLY A 136 -19.88 -6.57 0.36
C GLY A 136 -19.39 -6.37 1.79
N ASN A 137 -18.66 -7.35 2.32
CA ASN A 137 -18.08 -7.32 3.66
C ASN A 137 -16.73 -6.56 3.74
N ASN A 138 -16.39 -5.77 2.71
CA ASN A 138 -15.14 -5.05 2.67
C ASN A 138 -15.36 -3.55 2.42
N TYR A 139 -14.37 -2.76 2.85
CA TYR A 139 -14.12 -1.43 2.32
C TYR A 139 -13.17 -1.55 1.13
N GLN A 140 -13.47 -0.89 0.03
CA GLN A 140 -12.53 -0.67 -1.05
C GLN A 140 -12.00 0.77 -0.94
N ILE A 141 -10.71 0.91 -0.68
CA ILE A 141 -10.02 2.19 -0.71
C ILE A 141 -9.34 2.34 -2.06
N ARG A 142 -9.56 3.47 -2.72
CA ARG A 142 -8.84 3.88 -3.90
C ARG A 142 -7.92 5.04 -3.54
N MET A 143 -6.66 4.92 -3.89
CA MET A 143 -5.63 5.96 -3.74
C MET A 143 -5.19 6.39 -5.13
N VAL A 144 -5.25 7.69 -5.44
CA VAL A 144 -4.83 8.26 -6.72
C VAL A 144 -3.73 9.26 -6.45
N ALA A 145 -2.58 9.08 -7.09
CA ALA A 145 -1.44 9.98 -6.92
C ALA A 145 -1.78 11.40 -7.41
N GLN A 146 -1.48 12.40 -6.60
CA GLN A 146 -1.61 13.81 -6.97
C GLN A 146 -0.53 14.24 -7.95
N ASN A 147 0.67 13.66 -7.83
CA ASN A 147 1.77 13.88 -8.75
C ASN A 147 1.71 12.84 -9.89
N LYS A 148 1.53 13.30 -11.13
CA LYS A 148 1.50 12.45 -12.34
C LYS A 148 2.80 11.67 -12.59
N ARG A 149 3.93 12.11 -12.00
CA ARG A 149 5.24 11.45 -12.09
C ARG A 149 5.45 10.37 -11.02
N SER A 150 4.45 10.12 -10.18
CA SER A 150 4.55 9.08 -9.16
C SER A 150 4.73 7.71 -9.81
N SER A 151 5.69 6.92 -9.33
CA SER A 151 5.91 5.55 -9.79
C SER A 151 4.69 4.65 -9.56
N ILE A 152 3.90 4.92 -8.52
CA ILE A 152 2.60 4.31 -8.27
C ILE A 152 1.53 5.37 -8.51
N SER A 153 0.86 5.27 -9.65
CA SER A 153 -0.17 6.23 -10.05
C SER A 153 -1.52 5.98 -9.36
N GLU A 154 -1.84 4.72 -9.09
CA GLU A 154 -3.12 4.34 -8.49
C GLU A 154 -3.00 3.05 -7.69
N MET A 155 -3.79 2.92 -6.64
CA MET A 155 -3.86 1.72 -5.81
C MET A 155 -5.30 1.47 -5.37
N TYR A 156 -5.70 0.19 -5.33
CA TYR A 156 -6.92 -0.26 -4.68
C TYR A 156 -6.56 -1.21 -3.54
N ILE A 157 -7.17 -0.98 -2.39
CA ILE A 157 -6.98 -1.82 -1.20
C ILE A 157 -8.35 -2.31 -0.76
N LEU A 158 -8.54 -3.62 -0.72
CA LEU A 158 -9.73 -4.27 -0.21
C LEU A 158 -9.50 -4.65 1.25
N ILE A 159 -10.22 -4.04 2.17
CA ILE A 159 -10.04 -4.15 3.62
C ILE A 159 -11.29 -4.76 4.24
N ASN A 160 -11.15 -5.84 4.99
CA ASN A 160 -12.27 -6.47 5.67
C ASN A 160 -12.85 -5.53 6.74
N LYS A 161 -14.19 -5.39 6.77
CA LYS A 161 -14.89 -4.47 7.68
C LYS A 161 -14.80 -4.87 9.14
N SER A 162 -14.78 -6.17 9.44
CA SER A 162 -14.84 -6.66 10.81
C SER A 162 -13.51 -6.51 11.56
N ASN A 163 -12.38 -6.65 10.86
CA ASN A 163 -11.06 -6.70 11.47
C ASN A 163 -10.03 -5.74 10.89
N TYR A 164 -10.39 -4.94 9.86
CA TYR A 164 -9.53 -3.98 9.17
C TYR A 164 -8.25 -4.57 8.57
N ILE A 165 -8.24 -5.89 8.31
CA ILE A 165 -7.12 -6.57 7.64
C ILE A 165 -7.30 -6.45 6.13
N PRO A 166 -6.25 -6.06 5.37
CA PRO A 166 -6.31 -6.03 3.92
C PRO A 166 -6.35 -7.46 3.35
N ALA A 167 -7.32 -7.71 2.47
CA ALA A 167 -7.48 -8.99 1.76
C ALA A 167 -6.81 -8.95 0.38
N GLN A 168 -6.80 -7.77 -0.27
CA GLN A 168 -6.22 -7.58 -1.60
C GLN A 168 -5.64 -6.17 -1.72
N ILE A 169 -4.52 -6.06 -2.44
CA ILE A 169 -3.91 -4.80 -2.84
C ILE A 169 -3.66 -4.87 -4.34
N LYS A 170 -4.15 -3.90 -5.11
CA LYS A 170 -3.85 -3.73 -6.53
C LYS A 170 -3.04 -2.46 -6.70
N ILE A 171 -1.95 -2.53 -7.45
CA ILE A 171 -0.99 -1.43 -7.63
C ILE A 171 -0.81 -1.18 -9.11
N LYS A 172 -0.96 0.09 -9.52
CA LYS A 172 -0.71 0.54 -10.89
C LYS A 172 0.64 1.22 -10.98
N GLN A 173 1.54 0.66 -11.78
CA GLN A 173 2.84 1.22 -12.13
C GLN A 173 2.93 1.36 -13.65
N GLY A 174 3.11 2.59 -14.14
CA GLY A 174 2.93 2.87 -15.56
C GLY A 174 1.53 2.43 -16.04
N ASN A 175 1.46 1.62 -17.08
CA ASN A 175 0.21 1.09 -17.62
C ASN A 175 -0.17 -0.32 -17.10
N GLN A 176 0.58 -0.86 -16.12
CA GLN A 176 0.39 -2.22 -15.66
C GLN A 176 -0.16 -2.29 -14.24
N TRP A 177 -1.02 -3.28 -14.02
CA TRP A 177 -1.55 -3.62 -12.72
C TRP A 177 -0.90 -4.87 -12.17
N SER A 178 -0.41 -4.79 -10.94
CA SER A 178 -0.10 -5.98 -10.14
C SER A 178 -1.18 -6.17 -9.07
N THR A 179 -1.35 -7.42 -8.65
CA THR A 179 -2.32 -7.78 -7.61
C THR A 179 -1.64 -8.63 -6.56
N ILE A 180 -1.85 -8.28 -5.30
CA ILE A 180 -1.40 -9.02 -4.13
C ILE A 180 -2.63 -9.48 -3.37
N GLN A 181 -2.81 -10.79 -3.26
CA GLN A 181 -3.80 -11.42 -2.39
C GLN A 181 -3.14 -11.73 -1.05
N VAL A 182 -3.76 -11.30 0.04
CA VAL A 182 -3.27 -11.52 1.40
C VAL A 182 -4.07 -12.64 2.07
N ARG A 183 -3.37 -13.56 2.72
CA ARG A 183 -3.96 -14.68 3.46
C ARG A 183 -3.23 -14.90 4.77
N ASN A 184 -3.90 -15.57 5.72
CA ASN A 184 -3.30 -16.00 6.99
C ASN A 184 -2.60 -14.86 7.75
N PHE A 185 -3.18 -13.65 7.69
CA PHE A 185 -2.65 -12.53 8.46
C PHE A 185 -2.75 -12.83 9.96
N ARG A 186 -1.66 -12.58 10.68
CA ARG A 186 -1.58 -12.78 12.14
C ARG A 186 -0.72 -11.69 12.76
N THR A 187 -1.16 -11.13 13.87
CA THR A 187 -0.30 -10.35 14.76
C THR A 187 0.48 -11.35 15.62
N LYS A 188 1.79 -11.12 15.75
CA LYS A 188 2.69 -12.04 16.47
C LYS A 188 3.87 -11.25 17.02
N ASN A 189 4.33 -11.61 18.21
CA ASN A 189 5.59 -11.05 18.72
C ASN A 189 6.76 -11.60 17.89
N LEU A 190 7.36 -10.74 17.07
CA LEU A 190 8.46 -11.08 16.18
C LEU A 190 9.80 -10.60 16.75
N PRO A 191 10.83 -11.47 16.80
CA PRO A 191 12.14 -11.07 17.27
C PRO A 191 12.84 -10.16 16.26
N ASN A 192 13.64 -9.20 16.73
CA ASN A 192 14.30 -8.23 15.85
C ASN A 192 15.33 -8.87 14.89
N ASN A 193 15.95 -9.97 15.29
CA ASN A 193 16.93 -10.70 14.48
C ASN A 193 16.33 -11.38 13.24
N LEU A 194 14.99 -11.50 13.15
CA LEU A 194 14.30 -11.98 11.95
C LEU A 194 14.52 -11.07 10.74
N PHE A 195 14.76 -9.79 10.97
CA PHE A 195 14.81 -8.74 9.94
C PHE A 195 16.24 -8.42 9.48
N VAL A 196 17.22 -9.20 9.93
CA VAL A 196 18.64 -8.98 9.63
C VAL A 196 19.18 -10.23 8.94
N PHE A 197 19.88 -10.04 7.83
CA PHE A 197 20.61 -11.11 7.15
C PHE A 197 21.75 -11.63 8.01
N LYS A 198 21.96 -12.93 7.98
CA LYS A 198 23.08 -13.58 8.67
C LYS A 198 23.91 -14.34 7.64
N SER A 199 25.12 -13.91 7.36
CA SER A 199 26.02 -14.52 6.37
C SER A 199 26.33 -16.00 6.65
N ARG A 200 26.39 -16.40 7.92
CA ARG A 200 26.61 -17.80 8.31
C ARG A 200 25.51 -18.76 7.80
N ASP A 201 24.29 -18.27 7.56
CA ASP A 201 23.18 -19.07 7.05
C ASP A 201 23.27 -19.26 5.52
N PHE A 202 24.24 -18.56 4.87
CA PHE A 202 24.47 -18.54 3.42
C PHE A 202 25.97 -18.56 3.11
N PRO A 203 26.72 -19.60 3.52
CA PRO A 203 28.18 -19.60 3.49
C PRO A 203 28.78 -19.61 2.08
N SER A 204 28.01 -20.06 1.08
CA SER A 204 28.42 -20.11 -0.32
C SER A 204 27.88 -18.96 -1.17
N ALA A 205 27.10 -18.05 -0.61
CA ALA A 205 26.53 -16.96 -1.37
C ALA A 205 27.56 -15.85 -1.58
N GLU A 206 27.62 -15.32 -2.80
CA GLU A 206 28.38 -14.11 -3.11
C GLU A 206 27.67 -12.89 -2.51
N VAL A 207 28.39 -12.06 -1.76
CA VAL A 207 27.84 -10.86 -1.14
C VAL A 207 28.31 -9.64 -1.92
N ILE A 208 27.35 -8.92 -2.53
CA ILE A 208 27.57 -7.74 -3.35
C ILE A 208 27.03 -6.52 -2.61
N ASP A 209 27.91 -5.61 -2.21
CA ASP A 209 27.53 -4.35 -1.54
C ASP A 209 27.31 -3.25 -2.59
N LEU A 210 26.05 -2.80 -2.72
CA LEU A 210 25.59 -1.78 -3.67
C LEU A 210 25.28 -0.44 -2.98
N ARG A 211 25.70 -0.23 -1.76
CA ARG A 211 25.45 1.00 -1.00
C ARG A 211 26.35 2.15 -1.40
#